data_b34b38b95f0ff6cc7e85c2ec7f6435aa
#
_entry.id   b34b38b95f0ff6cc7e85c2ec7f6435aa
#
_cell.length_a   1.000
_cell.length_b   1.000
_cell.length_c   1.000
_cell.angle_alpha   90.00
_cell.angle_beta   90.00
_cell.angle_gamma   90.00
#
_symmetry.space_group_name_H-M   'P 1'
#
loop_
_entity.id
_entity.type
_entity.pdbx_description
1 polymer ?
#
loop_
_entity_poly.entity_id
_entity_poly.type
_entity_poly.pdbx_seq_one_letter_code
_entity_poly.pdbx_strand_id
1 'polypeptide(L)'
;RQRQMCIRDRYKVDFSEDKYIALGLRNIHDDQYTNLALILSDQCQHTTKIAVFNDESCTEFRDSKEFGGSIFKQFENSINYLALCNRTVSTIKGVVRTDKQDYPEEAIREALLNALVHRDYSFSGSIIINVNDSKMEFISLGGLLPGLSTEDIRLGVSQPRNKKMSEIFHRLRLIESYGTGIRRIFKLLSLIHISDP
;
A
#
# COMPACT_ATOMS: atom_id res chain seq x y z
N ARG A 1 7.36 11.09 -23.38
CA ARG A 1 8.16 9.84 -23.55
C ARG A 1 8.81 9.35 -22.26
N GLN A 2 9.37 10.21 -21.40
CA GLN A 2 9.96 9.82 -20.10
C GLN A 2 8.96 9.28 -19.08
N ARG A 3 7.67 9.67 -19.15
CA ARG A 3 6.61 9.28 -18.19
C ARG A 3 6.22 7.80 -18.25
N GLN A 4 6.48 7.13 -19.37
CA GLN A 4 6.06 5.73 -19.63
C GLN A 4 7.10 4.71 -19.16
N MET A 5 8.34 5.13 -18.97
CA MET A 5 9.47 4.25 -18.67
C MET A 5 9.33 3.55 -17.31
N CYS A 6 8.80 4.21 -16.29
CA CYS A 6 8.82 3.70 -14.92
C CYS A 6 8.01 2.41 -14.72
N ILE A 7 6.82 2.30 -15.33
CA ILE A 7 5.97 1.09 -15.23
C ILE A 7 6.52 -0.02 -16.13
N ARG A 8 6.91 0.34 -17.36
CA ARG A 8 7.45 -0.60 -18.35
C ARG A 8 8.73 -1.28 -17.88
N ASP A 9 9.69 -0.49 -17.41
CA ASP A 9 11.01 -0.99 -17.03
C ASP A 9 10.96 -1.81 -15.73
N ARG A 10 10.08 -1.43 -14.81
CA ARG A 10 10.01 -2.01 -13.47
C ARG A 10 9.19 -3.29 -13.39
N TYR A 11 8.07 -3.35 -14.08
CA TYR A 11 7.16 -4.50 -14.04
C TYR A 11 7.18 -5.35 -15.31
N LYS A 12 8.06 -5.02 -16.29
CA LYS A 12 8.18 -5.71 -17.60
C LYS A 12 6.83 -5.83 -18.34
N VAL A 13 5.92 -4.88 -18.11
CA VAL A 13 4.62 -4.82 -18.79
C VAL A 13 4.71 -3.78 -19.90
N ASP A 14 4.46 -4.21 -21.11
CA ASP A 14 4.40 -3.30 -22.26
C ASP A 14 3.04 -2.59 -22.27
N PHE A 15 3.04 -1.32 -21.86
CA PHE A 15 1.92 -0.41 -22.02
C PHE A 15 2.04 0.31 -23.35
N SER A 16 1.60 -0.33 -24.43
CA SER A 16 1.51 0.32 -25.73
C SER A 16 0.43 1.42 -25.74
N GLU A 17 0.60 2.46 -26.53
CA GLU A 17 -0.31 3.63 -26.53
C GLU A 17 -1.76 3.26 -26.89
N ASP A 18 -1.97 2.24 -27.71
CA ASP A 18 -3.27 1.67 -28.06
C ASP A 18 -4.05 1.11 -26.86
N LYS A 19 -3.36 0.75 -25.77
CA LYS A 19 -3.99 0.25 -24.54
C LYS A 19 -4.36 1.33 -23.54
N TYR A 20 -3.92 2.57 -23.73
CA TYR A 20 -4.14 3.64 -22.76
C TYR A 20 -5.61 3.94 -22.50
N ILE A 21 -6.44 3.95 -23.53
CA ILE A 21 -7.89 4.14 -23.40
C ILE A 21 -8.50 3.00 -22.59
N ALA A 22 -8.18 1.76 -22.94
CA ALA A 22 -8.69 0.58 -22.24
C ALA A 22 -8.27 0.53 -20.76
N LEU A 23 -7.06 1.02 -20.44
CA LEU A 23 -6.56 1.14 -19.08
C LEU A 23 -7.09 2.36 -18.31
N GLY A 24 -7.83 3.25 -18.99
CA GLY A 24 -8.34 4.49 -18.41
C GLY A 24 -7.25 5.54 -18.18
N LEU A 25 -6.12 5.46 -18.88
CA LEU A 25 -5.03 6.43 -18.83
C LEU A 25 -5.25 7.61 -19.79
N ARG A 26 -6.01 7.37 -20.84
CA ARG A 26 -6.46 8.40 -21.79
C ARG A 26 -7.98 8.38 -21.92
N ASN A 27 -8.56 9.54 -22.10
CA ASN A 27 -9.98 9.71 -22.35
C ASN A 27 -10.27 9.47 -23.85
N ILE A 28 -11.30 8.70 -24.14
CA ILE A 28 -11.70 8.37 -25.52
C ILE A 28 -12.24 9.57 -26.30
N HIS A 29 -12.78 10.60 -25.62
CA HIS A 29 -13.47 11.71 -26.28
C HIS A 29 -12.54 12.86 -26.69
N ASP A 30 -11.51 13.15 -25.88
CA ASP A 30 -10.62 14.29 -26.07
C ASP A 30 -9.13 13.91 -26.15
N ASP A 31 -8.84 12.62 -26.10
CA ASP A 31 -7.48 12.04 -26.14
C ASP A 31 -6.54 12.59 -25.04
N GLN A 32 -7.09 13.21 -23.99
CA GLN A 32 -6.30 13.76 -22.88
C GLN A 32 -5.96 12.69 -21.84
N TYR A 33 -4.87 12.90 -21.14
CA TYR A 33 -4.49 12.05 -20.02
C TYR A 33 -5.41 12.28 -18.82
N THR A 34 -5.82 11.19 -18.19
CA THR A 34 -6.69 11.19 -17.01
C THR A 34 -5.90 11.45 -15.72
N ASN A 35 -6.61 11.77 -14.63
CA ASN A 35 -6.00 11.85 -13.30
C ASN A 35 -5.33 10.53 -12.89
N LEU A 36 -5.84 9.39 -13.34
CA LEU A 36 -5.19 8.10 -13.11
C LEU A 36 -3.80 8.05 -13.76
N ALA A 37 -3.66 8.55 -14.99
CA ALA A 37 -2.36 8.63 -15.64
C ALA A 37 -1.38 9.54 -14.87
N LEU A 38 -1.88 10.64 -14.29
CA LEU A 38 -1.07 11.52 -13.44
C LEU A 38 -0.60 10.80 -12.17
N ILE A 39 -1.50 10.10 -11.46
CA ILE A 39 -1.19 9.35 -10.24
C ILE A 39 -0.15 8.24 -10.50
N LEU A 40 -0.20 7.60 -11.67
CA LEU A 40 0.74 6.55 -12.07
C LEU A 40 2.05 7.11 -12.64
N SER A 41 2.17 8.41 -12.84
CA SER A 41 3.37 9.08 -13.38
C SER A 41 4.25 9.66 -12.25
N ASP A 42 5.52 9.96 -12.58
CA ASP A 42 6.43 10.64 -11.64
C ASP A 42 6.01 12.09 -11.30
N GLN A 43 4.97 12.61 -11.94
CA GLN A 43 4.38 13.93 -11.65
C GLN A 43 3.23 13.84 -10.64
N CYS A 44 2.97 12.68 -10.04
CA CYS A 44 1.97 12.52 -8.99
C CYS A 44 2.26 13.50 -7.84
N GLN A 45 1.26 14.29 -7.48
CA GLN A 45 1.36 15.28 -6.40
C GLN A 45 1.08 14.68 -5.02
N HIS A 46 0.47 13.50 -4.99
CA HIS A 46 0.19 12.78 -3.75
C HIS A 46 1.45 12.10 -3.24
N THR A 47 1.61 12.05 -1.93
CA THR A 47 2.78 11.46 -1.28
C THR A 47 2.37 10.45 -0.21
N THR A 48 3.32 9.60 0.17
CA THR A 48 3.21 8.72 1.34
C THR A 48 4.25 9.15 2.36
N LYS A 49 3.80 9.45 3.58
CA LYS A 49 4.64 9.87 4.70
C LYS A 49 4.71 8.75 5.74
N ILE A 50 5.91 8.42 6.16
CA ILE A 50 6.15 7.43 7.21
C ILE A 50 6.84 8.15 8.35
N ALA A 51 6.26 8.07 9.53
CA ALA A 51 6.80 8.62 10.76
C ALA A 51 7.07 7.49 11.75
N VAL A 52 8.26 7.48 12.32
CA VAL A 52 8.68 6.51 13.35
C VAL A 52 8.81 7.27 14.67
N PHE A 53 8.16 6.75 15.70
CA PHE A 53 8.08 7.39 17.01
C PHE A 53 8.78 6.54 18.07
N ASN A 54 9.28 7.23 19.13
CA ASN A 54 9.83 6.58 20.32
C ASN A 54 8.75 6.21 21.35
N ASP A 55 7.57 6.81 21.24
CA ASP A 55 6.48 6.71 22.19
C ASP A 55 5.18 6.20 21.54
N GLU A 56 4.31 5.60 22.34
CA GLU A 56 3.00 5.08 21.88
C GLU A 56 2.01 6.20 21.51
N SER A 57 2.16 7.37 22.09
CA SER A 57 1.32 8.55 21.82
C SER A 57 1.68 9.24 20.50
N CYS A 58 2.73 8.81 19.83
CA CYS A 58 3.22 9.37 18.57
C CYS A 58 3.51 10.88 18.66
N THR A 59 4.19 11.29 19.71
CA THR A 59 4.58 12.70 19.96
C THR A 59 6.08 12.92 19.79
N GLU A 60 6.89 11.91 20.05
CA GLU A 60 8.36 11.97 19.93
C GLU A 60 8.83 11.28 18.64
N PHE A 61 9.20 12.09 17.64
CA PHE A 61 9.75 11.56 16.39
C PHE A 61 11.14 10.95 16.56
N ARG A 62 11.34 9.73 16.08
CA ARG A 62 12.64 9.08 15.93
C ARG A 62 13.19 9.27 14.51
N ASP A 63 12.37 9.10 13.50
CA ASP A 63 12.70 9.29 12.09
C ASP A 63 11.43 9.58 11.27
N SER A 64 11.60 10.18 10.09
CA SER A 64 10.49 10.37 9.17
C SER A 64 10.96 10.39 7.72
N LYS A 65 10.14 9.86 6.83
CA LYS A 65 10.40 9.86 5.39
C LYS A 65 9.12 10.23 4.63
N GLU A 66 9.31 10.97 3.55
CA GLU A 66 8.25 11.29 2.59
C GLU A 66 8.64 10.75 1.21
N PHE A 67 7.74 9.99 0.60
CA PHE A 67 7.93 9.38 -0.70
C PHE A 67 6.93 9.96 -1.70
N GLY A 68 7.46 10.57 -2.77
CA GLY A 68 6.72 11.14 -3.88
C GLY A 68 6.98 10.41 -5.20
N GLY A 69 6.46 10.98 -6.29
CA GLY A 69 6.49 10.39 -7.62
C GLY A 69 5.38 9.39 -7.84
N SER A 70 5.52 8.51 -8.84
CA SER A 70 4.47 7.55 -9.17
C SER A 70 4.07 6.69 -7.97
N ILE A 71 2.80 6.29 -7.92
CA ILE A 71 2.30 5.44 -6.83
C ILE A 71 3.08 4.12 -6.69
N PHE A 72 3.63 3.59 -7.78
CA PHE A 72 4.49 2.40 -7.76
C PHE A 72 5.82 2.67 -7.06
N LYS A 73 6.42 3.83 -7.32
CA LYS A 73 7.66 4.27 -6.66
C LYS A 73 7.43 4.53 -5.18
N GLN A 74 6.29 5.15 -4.84
CA GLN A 74 5.89 5.33 -3.45
C GLN A 74 5.71 3.99 -2.75
N PHE A 75 5.02 3.03 -3.39
CA PHE A 75 4.83 1.68 -2.86
C PHE A 75 6.17 0.99 -2.56
N GLU A 76 7.08 0.93 -3.53
CA GLU A 76 8.37 0.23 -3.36
C GLU A 76 9.24 0.90 -2.29
N ASN A 77 9.36 2.23 -2.33
CA ASN A 77 10.18 2.95 -1.36
C ASN A 77 9.60 2.82 0.06
N SER A 78 8.27 2.86 0.19
CA SER A 78 7.59 2.67 1.47
C SER A 78 7.78 1.26 2.02
N ILE A 79 7.63 0.22 1.20
CA ILE A 79 7.87 -1.18 1.63
C ILE A 79 9.30 -1.37 2.09
N ASN A 80 10.28 -0.88 1.34
CA ASN A 80 11.69 -0.99 1.71
C ASN A 80 11.98 -0.28 3.03
N TYR A 81 11.41 0.90 3.25
CA TYR A 81 11.60 1.63 4.51
C TYR A 81 10.87 0.97 5.69
N LEU A 82 9.64 0.50 5.49
CA LEU A 82 8.89 -0.23 6.53
C LEU A 82 9.57 -1.54 6.92
N ALA A 83 10.22 -2.22 5.98
CA ALA A 83 11.04 -3.41 6.29
C ALA A 83 12.22 -3.08 7.23
N LEU A 84 12.82 -1.90 7.10
CA LEU A 84 13.87 -1.44 8.02
C LEU A 84 13.34 -1.07 9.41
N CYS A 85 12.08 -0.59 9.47
CA CYS A 85 11.41 -0.25 10.73
C CYS A 85 10.84 -1.48 11.46
N ASN A 86 10.63 -2.58 10.74
CA ASN A 86 10.08 -3.82 11.27
C ASN A 86 11.16 -4.57 12.07
N ARG A 87 11.01 -4.62 13.37
CA ARG A 87 12.03 -5.25 14.25
C ARG A 87 12.05 -6.75 14.07
N THR A 88 13.22 -7.31 14.21
CA THR A 88 13.44 -8.76 14.27
C THR A 88 13.95 -9.12 15.65
N VAL A 89 13.19 -9.91 16.38
CA VAL A 89 13.58 -10.47 17.66
C VAL A 89 14.16 -11.86 17.42
N SER A 90 15.40 -12.06 17.88
CA SER A 90 16.09 -13.35 17.79
C SER A 90 16.04 -14.05 19.15
N THR A 91 15.46 -15.23 19.19
CA THR A 91 15.44 -16.10 20.37
C THR A 91 16.29 -17.34 20.13
N ILE A 92 17.13 -17.69 21.10
CA ILE A 92 17.94 -18.92 21.06
C ILE A 92 17.38 -19.90 22.07
N LYS A 93 16.87 -21.05 21.59
CA LYS A 93 16.44 -22.18 22.42
C LYS A 93 17.39 -23.36 22.16
N GLY A 94 18.28 -23.64 23.09
CA GLY A 94 19.34 -24.63 22.92
C GLY A 94 20.34 -24.21 21.82
N VAL A 95 20.44 -25.01 20.75
CA VAL A 95 21.32 -24.73 19.59
C VAL A 95 20.57 -24.09 18.41
N VAL A 96 19.26 -23.89 18.53
CA VAL A 96 18.43 -23.36 17.46
C VAL A 96 18.14 -21.88 17.70
N ARG A 97 18.53 -21.04 16.75
CA ARG A 97 18.15 -19.63 16.67
C ARG A 97 16.85 -19.51 15.86
N THR A 98 15.89 -18.78 16.39
CA THR A 98 14.64 -18.43 15.71
C THR A 98 14.54 -16.92 15.64
N ASP A 99 14.42 -16.39 14.43
CA ASP A 99 14.24 -14.97 14.17
C ASP A 99 12.75 -14.73 13.86
N LYS A 100 12.12 -13.82 14.60
CA LYS A 100 10.72 -13.46 14.45
C LYS A 100 10.60 -11.95 14.23
N GLN A 101 9.92 -11.54 13.18
CA GLN A 101 9.59 -10.13 12.95
C GLN A 101 8.33 -9.74 13.72
N ASP A 102 8.25 -8.47 14.16
CA ASP A 102 7.06 -7.94 14.86
C ASP A 102 5.82 -8.01 13.97
N TYR A 103 5.98 -7.75 12.67
CA TYR A 103 4.90 -7.84 11.69
C TYR A 103 5.30 -8.69 10.49
N PRO A 104 4.42 -9.59 9.99
CA PRO A 104 4.65 -10.30 8.74
C PRO A 104 4.76 -9.32 7.58
N GLU A 105 5.77 -9.47 6.74
CA GLU A 105 5.98 -8.60 5.57
C GLU A 105 4.77 -8.58 4.63
N GLU A 106 4.09 -9.72 4.49
CA GLU A 106 2.86 -9.82 3.70
C GLU A 106 1.72 -8.96 4.26
N ALA A 107 1.61 -8.82 5.60
CA ALA A 107 0.60 -7.99 6.23
C ALA A 107 0.88 -6.50 5.99
N ILE A 108 2.14 -6.08 6.13
CA ILE A 108 2.59 -4.70 5.83
C ILE A 108 2.31 -4.38 4.36
N ARG A 109 2.69 -5.28 3.46
CA ARG A 109 2.49 -5.13 2.02
C ARG A 109 1.02 -4.95 1.66
N GLU A 110 0.16 -5.79 2.22
CA GLU A 110 -1.28 -5.75 1.95
C GLU A 110 -1.92 -4.48 2.53
N ALA A 111 -1.54 -4.07 3.75
CA ALA A 111 -2.05 -2.84 4.36
C ALA A 111 -1.67 -1.61 3.53
N LEU A 112 -0.42 -1.53 3.03
CA LEU A 112 0.04 -0.44 2.18
C LEU A 112 -0.68 -0.42 0.83
N LEU A 113 -0.86 -1.57 0.19
CA LEU A 113 -1.62 -1.67 -1.07
C LEU A 113 -3.07 -1.21 -0.88
N ASN A 114 -3.72 -1.63 0.20
CA ASN A 114 -5.06 -1.17 0.52
C ASN A 114 -5.11 0.35 0.74
N ALA A 115 -4.15 0.91 1.47
CA ALA A 115 -4.07 2.35 1.69
C ALA A 115 -3.91 3.14 0.39
N LEU A 116 -3.15 2.61 -0.58
CA LEU A 116 -2.93 3.23 -1.89
C LEU A 116 -4.13 3.07 -2.83
N VAL A 117 -4.69 1.87 -2.95
CA VAL A 117 -5.77 1.56 -3.92
C VAL A 117 -7.11 2.13 -3.50
N HIS A 118 -7.40 2.16 -2.20
CA HIS A 118 -8.68 2.63 -1.67
C HIS A 118 -8.69 4.11 -1.26
N ARG A 119 -7.55 4.81 -1.35
CA ARG A 119 -7.47 6.25 -1.08
C ARG A 119 -8.42 7.05 -1.96
N ASP A 120 -9.00 8.08 -1.40
CA ASP A 120 -9.70 9.10 -2.17
C ASP A 120 -8.70 10.16 -2.68
N TYR A 121 -8.42 10.12 -3.96
CA TYR A 121 -7.45 11.00 -4.62
C TYR A 121 -8.00 12.40 -4.95
N SER A 122 -9.26 12.71 -4.58
CA SER A 122 -9.78 14.08 -4.64
C SER A 122 -9.22 14.97 -3.52
N PHE A 123 -8.73 14.36 -2.44
CA PHE A 123 -8.07 15.07 -1.35
C PHE A 123 -6.56 15.18 -1.58
N SER A 124 -6.00 16.36 -1.31
CA SER A 124 -4.58 16.67 -1.48
C SER A 124 -3.65 16.09 -0.41
N GLY A 125 -4.19 15.66 0.76
CA GLY A 125 -3.37 15.14 1.87
C GLY A 125 -2.56 13.89 1.48
N SER A 126 -1.58 13.53 2.31
CA SER A 126 -0.74 12.34 2.14
C SER A 126 -1.38 11.10 2.76
N ILE A 127 -0.95 9.90 2.34
CA ILE A 127 -1.08 8.70 3.17
C ILE A 127 -0.08 8.85 4.31
N ILE A 128 -0.50 8.57 5.54
CA ILE A 128 0.35 8.64 6.74
C ILE A 128 0.49 7.23 7.31
N ILE A 129 1.72 6.85 7.61
CA ILE A 129 2.03 5.59 8.29
C ILE A 129 2.80 5.94 9.54
N ASN A 130 2.22 5.64 10.70
CA ASN A 130 2.85 5.81 11.99
C ASN A 130 3.37 4.46 12.49
N VAL A 131 4.64 4.43 12.89
CA VAL A 131 5.30 3.24 13.41
C VAL A 131 5.85 3.57 14.79
N ASN A 132 5.48 2.79 15.78
CA ASN A 132 6.07 2.82 17.11
C ASN A 132 6.30 1.39 17.64
N ASP A 133 6.73 1.25 18.89
CA ASP A 133 7.07 -0.03 19.48
C ASP A 133 5.87 -0.98 19.65
N SER A 134 4.63 -0.45 19.70
CA SER A 134 3.42 -1.23 19.95
C SER A 134 2.55 -1.43 18.72
N LYS A 135 2.61 -0.53 17.72
CA LYS A 135 1.73 -0.59 16.54
C LYS A 135 2.36 -0.01 15.28
N MET A 136 1.82 -0.47 14.15
CA MET A 136 2.01 0.14 12.83
C MET A 136 0.63 0.54 12.31
N GLU A 137 0.40 1.84 12.10
CA GLU A 137 -0.90 2.41 11.78
C GLU A 137 -0.88 3.02 10.37
N PHE A 138 -1.80 2.59 9.51
CA PHE A 138 -1.95 3.09 8.14
C PHE A 138 -3.17 3.99 8.05
N ILE A 139 -2.97 5.26 7.74
CA ILE A 139 -4.01 6.28 7.64
C ILE A 139 -4.11 6.74 6.20
N SER A 140 -5.24 6.43 5.56
CA SER A 140 -5.54 6.82 4.18
C SER A 140 -6.81 7.66 4.14
N LEU A 141 -6.82 8.69 3.29
CA LEU A 141 -7.97 9.57 3.13
C LEU A 141 -9.10 8.88 2.36
N GLY A 142 -10.32 9.11 2.82
CA GLY A 142 -11.55 8.53 2.28
C GLY A 142 -12.13 7.46 3.20
N GLY A 143 -13.39 7.68 3.63
CA GLY A 143 -14.15 6.69 4.42
C GLY A 143 -14.55 5.48 3.58
N LEU A 144 -15.32 4.57 4.15
CA LEU A 144 -15.92 3.46 3.42
C LEU A 144 -16.87 3.97 2.32
N LEU A 145 -16.98 3.23 1.24
CA LEU A 145 -17.97 3.54 0.20
C LEU A 145 -19.40 3.40 0.77
N PRO A 146 -20.35 4.22 0.32
CA PRO A 146 -21.74 4.12 0.76
C PRO A 146 -22.26 2.67 0.61
N GLY A 147 -22.88 2.17 1.67
CA GLY A 147 -23.44 0.82 1.70
C GLY A 147 -22.48 -0.28 2.18
N LEU A 148 -21.21 0.06 2.47
CA LEU A 148 -20.25 -0.87 3.06
C LEU A 148 -20.10 -0.59 4.56
N SER A 149 -20.14 -1.64 5.36
CA SER A 149 -19.81 -1.63 6.79
C SER A 149 -18.42 -2.22 7.04
N THR A 150 -17.89 -1.99 8.23
CA THR A 150 -16.63 -2.64 8.68
C THR A 150 -16.78 -4.16 8.79
N GLU A 151 -18.00 -4.64 9.10
CA GLU A 151 -18.33 -6.06 9.12
C GLU A 151 -18.24 -6.69 7.73
N ASP A 152 -18.79 -6.03 6.71
CA ASP A 152 -18.71 -6.51 5.32
C ASP A 152 -17.26 -6.68 4.88
N ILE A 153 -16.39 -5.73 5.24
CA ILE A 153 -14.97 -5.79 4.92
C ILE A 153 -14.29 -6.96 5.64
N ARG A 154 -14.60 -7.19 6.91
CA ARG A 154 -14.10 -8.36 7.66
C ARG A 154 -14.56 -9.68 7.06
N LEU A 155 -15.79 -9.71 6.51
CA LEU A 155 -16.32 -10.84 5.74
C LEU A 155 -15.71 -10.99 4.34
N GLY A 156 -14.82 -10.05 3.93
CA GLY A 156 -14.10 -10.10 2.65
C GLY A 156 -14.87 -9.46 1.49
N VAL A 157 -15.91 -8.68 1.77
CA VAL A 157 -16.53 -7.83 0.73
C VAL A 157 -15.51 -6.78 0.34
N SER A 158 -15.16 -6.74 -0.94
CA SER A 158 -14.18 -5.78 -1.48
C SER A 158 -14.82 -5.00 -2.63
N GLN A 159 -14.88 -3.69 -2.46
CA GLN A 159 -15.31 -2.77 -3.50
C GLN A 159 -14.24 -1.67 -3.64
N PRO A 160 -13.43 -1.72 -4.70
CA PRO A 160 -12.36 -0.74 -4.85
C PRO A 160 -12.93 0.64 -5.20
N ARG A 161 -12.49 1.68 -4.46
CA ARG A 161 -12.80 3.08 -4.78
C ARG A 161 -12.27 3.46 -6.16
N ASN A 162 -11.04 3.06 -6.45
CA ASN A 162 -10.35 3.36 -7.69
C ASN A 162 -10.31 2.12 -8.59
N LYS A 163 -11.46 1.78 -9.20
CA LYS A 163 -11.65 0.55 -9.98
C LYS A 163 -10.57 0.35 -11.05
N LYS A 164 -10.29 1.36 -11.88
CA LYS A 164 -9.27 1.27 -12.93
C LYS A 164 -7.84 1.09 -12.39
N MET A 165 -7.52 1.74 -11.27
CA MET A 165 -6.26 1.53 -10.58
C MET A 165 -6.15 0.09 -10.05
N SER A 166 -7.20 -0.42 -9.43
CA SER A 166 -7.27 -1.80 -8.96
C SER A 166 -7.08 -2.79 -10.11
N GLU A 167 -7.71 -2.58 -11.26
CA GLU A 167 -7.52 -3.39 -12.47
C GLU A 167 -6.04 -3.41 -12.93
N ILE A 168 -5.36 -2.26 -12.90
CA ILE A 168 -3.94 -2.17 -13.26
C ILE A 168 -3.08 -2.93 -12.24
N PHE A 169 -3.29 -2.72 -10.94
CA PHE A 169 -2.56 -3.41 -9.89
C PHE A 169 -2.75 -4.93 -9.94
N HIS A 170 -3.96 -5.38 -10.27
CA HIS A 170 -4.24 -6.80 -10.49
C HIS A 170 -3.49 -7.36 -11.70
N ARG A 171 -3.49 -6.66 -12.85
CA ARG A 171 -2.74 -7.06 -14.04
C ARG A 171 -1.24 -7.14 -13.79
N LEU A 172 -0.71 -6.27 -12.91
CA LEU A 172 0.68 -6.29 -12.45
C LEU A 172 0.94 -7.35 -11.37
N ARG A 173 -0.05 -8.14 -10.99
CA ARG A 173 0.00 -9.15 -9.92
C ARG A 173 0.42 -8.57 -8.56
N LEU A 174 0.10 -7.30 -8.32
CA LEU A 174 0.35 -6.64 -7.05
C LEU A 174 -0.76 -6.92 -6.04
N ILE A 175 -2.00 -7.07 -6.50
CA ILE A 175 -3.17 -7.40 -5.67
C ILE A 175 -3.93 -8.60 -6.23
N GLU A 176 -4.69 -9.27 -5.36
CA GLU A 176 -5.62 -10.34 -5.71
C GLU A 176 -7.06 -9.78 -5.75
N SER A 177 -7.92 -10.35 -6.63
CA SER A 177 -9.29 -9.85 -6.85
C SER A 177 -10.36 -10.46 -5.95
N TYR A 178 -9.98 -11.29 -4.95
CA TYR A 178 -10.93 -12.12 -4.20
C TYR A 178 -11.33 -11.59 -2.84
N GLY A 179 -11.03 -10.33 -2.49
CA GLY A 179 -11.36 -9.75 -1.18
C GLY A 179 -10.67 -10.44 0.00
N THR A 180 -9.57 -11.15 -0.27
CA THR A 180 -8.83 -11.94 0.75
C THR A 180 -7.86 -11.09 1.56
N GLY A 181 -7.53 -9.88 1.11
CA GLY A 181 -6.45 -9.07 1.66
C GLY A 181 -6.60 -8.78 3.16
N ILE A 182 -7.72 -8.20 3.58
CA ILE A 182 -7.97 -7.87 4.98
C ILE A 182 -8.06 -9.14 5.84
N ARG A 183 -8.70 -10.20 5.34
CA ARG A 183 -8.72 -11.50 6.04
C ARG A 183 -7.32 -12.07 6.21
N ARG A 184 -6.45 -11.92 5.20
CA ARG A 184 -5.04 -12.35 5.26
C ARG A 184 -4.29 -11.56 6.34
N ILE A 185 -4.46 -10.24 6.43
CA ILE A 185 -3.87 -9.41 7.49
C ILE A 185 -4.28 -9.95 8.86
N PHE A 186 -5.59 -10.11 9.12
CA PHE A 186 -6.07 -10.63 10.40
C PHE A 186 -5.53 -12.02 10.71
N LYS A 187 -5.50 -12.94 9.74
CA LYS A 187 -4.95 -14.29 9.92
C LYS A 187 -3.46 -14.24 10.24
N LEU A 188 -2.68 -13.45 9.54
CA LEU A 188 -1.23 -13.33 9.76
C LEU A 188 -0.92 -12.72 11.13
N LEU A 189 -1.66 -11.69 11.54
CA LEU A 189 -1.49 -11.05 12.85
C LEU A 189 -1.94 -11.96 14.00
N SER A 190 -3.02 -12.74 13.83
CA SER A 190 -3.47 -13.68 14.86
C SER A 190 -2.45 -14.79 15.16
N LEU A 191 -1.66 -15.20 14.16
CA LEU A 191 -0.61 -16.20 14.34
C LEU A 191 0.57 -15.67 15.20
N ILE A 192 0.76 -14.36 15.27
CA ILE A 192 1.79 -13.75 16.12
C ILE A 192 1.38 -13.84 17.59
N HIS A 193 0.12 -13.60 17.91
CA HIS A 193 -0.40 -13.63 19.29
C HIS A 193 -0.54 -15.03 19.88
N ILE A 194 -0.66 -16.08 19.06
CA ILE A 194 -0.75 -17.48 19.52
C ILE A 194 0.62 -18.05 19.92
N SER A 195 1.71 -17.44 19.51
CA SER A 195 3.07 -17.94 19.76
C SER A 195 3.76 -17.36 21.01
N ASP A 196 3.10 -16.49 21.75
CA ASP A 196 3.57 -16.02 23.06
C ASP A 196 2.92 -16.87 24.16
N PRO A 197 3.71 -17.66 24.94
CA PRO A 197 3.20 -18.41 26.10
C PRO A 197 2.93 -17.49 27.28
#